data_1f47bf207bd525b1dd1ad9a361779c73
#
_entry.id   1f47bf207bd525b1dd1ad9a361779c73
#
_cell.length_a   1.000
_cell.length_b   1.000
_cell.length_c   1.000
_cell.angle_alpha   90.00
_cell.angle_beta   90.00
_cell.angle_gamma   90.00
#
_symmetry.space_group_name_H-M   'P 1'
#
loop_
_entity.id
_entity.type
_entity.pdbx_description
1 polymer ?
#
loop_
_entity_poly.entity_id
_entity_poly.type
_entity_poly.pdbx_seq_one_letter_code
_entity_poly.pdbx_strand_id
1 'polypeptide(L)'
;ADPATLGVARVLRFVEKPDLKTAQDYLAAGGYFWNAGLFVLKASVWIKALERFRPDILTATQAAWAARKSDMNFVRPGADLFKTVPSESVDYAVMERCPGSEFSLKVMSLDAGWSDLGAWDSVWNTLPKDGQGNVLRGDAMTLHSQNNLVHAQHRLVCAVGVQDLMIIETADAVLVAHKDSCQRVKDVFNQLQSQGRVEGELHRKVHRPWGWYQEVDEGSRFKVKRIQVKPGASLSLQMHHHRA
;
A
#
# COMPACT_ATOMS: atom_id res chain seq x y z
N ALA A 1 27.53 -4.11 -15.83
CA ALA A 1 27.42 -2.74 -15.32
C ALA A 1 28.75 -2.03 -15.57
N ASP A 2 28.74 -0.87 -16.18
CA ASP A 2 29.94 -0.04 -16.29
C ASP A 2 30.14 0.71 -14.96
N PRO A 3 31.18 0.43 -14.17
CA PRO A 3 31.36 1.00 -12.82
C PRO A 3 31.83 2.47 -12.84
N ALA A 4 32.05 3.07 -14.00
CA ALA A 4 32.79 4.33 -14.10
C ALA A 4 31.94 5.60 -13.90
N THR A 5 30.61 5.52 -13.74
CA THR A 5 29.77 6.70 -13.62
C THR A 5 28.86 6.60 -12.37
N LEU A 6 29.35 7.04 -11.20
CA LEU A 6 28.55 7.27 -9.97
C LEU A 6 27.64 6.10 -9.55
N GLY A 7 28.05 4.84 -9.75
CA GLY A 7 27.24 3.69 -9.36
C GLY A 7 25.97 3.49 -10.20
N VAL A 8 25.87 4.15 -11.35
CA VAL A 8 24.73 4.02 -12.29
C VAL A 8 25.05 2.99 -13.35
N ALA A 9 24.22 1.96 -13.49
CA ALA A 9 24.34 0.92 -14.49
C ALA A 9 23.18 0.93 -15.49
N ARG A 10 23.42 0.45 -16.71
CA ARG A 10 22.33 0.22 -17.67
C ARG A 10 21.59 -1.06 -17.33
N VAL A 11 20.27 -1.03 -17.31
CA VAL A 11 19.44 -2.22 -17.16
C VAL A 11 19.36 -2.96 -18.49
N LEU A 12 19.83 -4.20 -18.50
CA LEU A 12 19.78 -5.07 -19.67
C LEU A 12 18.52 -5.93 -19.69
N ARG A 13 17.97 -6.20 -18.51
CA ARG A 13 16.77 -7.01 -18.32
C ARG A 13 16.04 -6.52 -17.08
N PHE A 14 14.73 -6.44 -17.14
CA PHE A 14 13.83 -6.18 -16.02
C PHE A 14 12.86 -7.35 -15.92
N VAL A 15 12.68 -7.92 -14.73
CA VAL A 15 11.83 -9.09 -14.50
C VAL A 15 11.05 -8.85 -13.21
N GLU A 16 9.74 -8.83 -13.32
CA GLU A 16 8.85 -8.67 -12.17
C GLU A 16 8.45 -10.05 -11.63
N LYS A 17 8.58 -10.24 -10.32
CA LYS A 17 8.17 -11.44 -9.57
C LYS A 17 8.65 -12.77 -10.19
N PRO A 18 9.97 -12.97 -10.35
CA PRO A 18 10.49 -14.27 -10.76
C PRO A 18 10.10 -15.35 -9.73
N ASP A 19 10.00 -16.59 -10.17
CA ASP A 19 9.85 -17.69 -9.23
C ASP A 19 11.08 -17.86 -8.33
N LEU A 20 10.94 -18.61 -7.24
CA LEU A 20 12.00 -18.74 -6.21
C LEU A 20 13.31 -19.26 -6.81
N LYS A 21 13.25 -20.24 -7.70
CA LYS A 21 14.45 -20.81 -8.32
C LYS A 21 15.16 -19.78 -9.20
N THR A 22 14.41 -19.09 -10.05
CA THR A 22 14.93 -18.01 -10.90
C THR A 22 15.55 -16.90 -10.06
N ALA A 23 14.91 -16.51 -8.95
CA ALA A 23 15.45 -15.49 -8.05
C ALA A 23 16.78 -15.93 -7.40
N GLN A 24 16.88 -17.19 -6.98
CA GLN A 24 18.11 -17.77 -6.44
C GLN A 24 19.23 -17.80 -7.50
N ASP A 25 18.91 -18.19 -8.73
CA ASP A 25 19.85 -18.22 -9.85
C ASP A 25 20.38 -16.80 -10.17
N TYR A 26 19.52 -15.76 -10.09
CA TYR A 26 19.93 -14.37 -10.28
C TYR A 26 20.88 -13.91 -9.17
N LEU A 27 20.63 -14.28 -7.92
CA LEU A 27 21.53 -13.95 -6.82
C LEU A 27 22.90 -14.64 -6.97
N ALA A 28 22.90 -15.91 -7.36
CA ALA A 28 24.15 -16.66 -7.57
C ALA A 28 24.96 -16.13 -8.76
N ALA A 29 24.30 -15.70 -9.83
CA ALA A 29 24.97 -15.14 -11.01
C ALA A 29 25.58 -13.76 -10.77
N GLY A 30 25.06 -12.99 -9.79
CA GLY A 30 25.42 -11.60 -9.55
C GLY A 30 24.94 -10.66 -10.65
N GLY A 31 25.15 -9.34 -10.44
CA GLY A 31 24.77 -8.31 -11.41
C GLY A 31 23.26 -8.04 -11.51
N TYR A 32 22.47 -8.62 -10.62
CA TYR A 32 21.04 -8.32 -10.45
C TYR A 32 20.81 -7.46 -9.21
N PHE A 33 19.77 -6.62 -9.26
CA PHE A 33 19.39 -5.73 -8.18
C PHE A 33 17.89 -5.90 -7.91
N TRP A 34 17.49 -5.82 -6.65
CA TRP A 34 16.09 -5.74 -6.26
C TRP A 34 15.51 -4.39 -6.66
N ASN A 35 14.35 -4.40 -7.30
CA ASN A 35 13.62 -3.19 -7.61
C ASN A 35 12.91 -2.66 -6.37
N ALA A 36 13.27 -1.44 -5.95
CA ALA A 36 12.61 -0.74 -4.85
C ALA A 36 11.29 -0.06 -5.27
N GLY A 37 10.89 -0.15 -6.55
CA GLY A 37 9.72 0.55 -7.07
C GLY A 37 9.88 2.07 -7.14
N LEU A 38 11.09 2.59 -7.01
CA LEU A 38 11.39 4.03 -7.07
C LEU A 38 11.85 4.39 -8.49
N PHE A 39 10.96 5.01 -9.26
CA PHE A 39 11.26 5.45 -10.63
C PHE A 39 11.40 6.97 -10.70
N VAL A 40 12.50 7.44 -11.28
CA VAL A 40 12.77 8.87 -11.51
C VAL A 40 12.87 9.12 -13.00
N LEU A 41 11.92 9.86 -13.55
CA LEU A 41 11.84 10.12 -15.00
C LEU A 41 11.11 11.44 -15.28
N LYS A 42 11.32 11.97 -16.49
CA LYS A 42 10.55 13.12 -16.95
C LYS A 42 9.13 12.68 -17.36
N ALA A 43 8.12 13.46 -17.02
CA ALA A 43 6.73 13.21 -17.42
C ALA A 43 6.57 13.01 -18.96
N SER A 44 7.31 13.79 -19.76
CA SER A 44 7.31 13.64 -21.22
C SER A 44 7.86 12.29 -21.70
N VAL A 45 8.84 11.72 -21.00
CA VAL A 45 9.37 10.38 -21.31
C VAL A 45 8.34 9.32 -20.95
N TRP A 46 7.65 9.49 -19.79
CA TRP A 46 6.59 8.60 -19.36
C TRP A 46 5.44 8.53 -20.39
N ILE A 47 4.97 9.69 -20.85
CA ILE A 47 3.91 9.77 -21.87
C ILE A 47 4.33 9.06 -23.14
N LYS A 48 5.56 9.30 -23.65
CA LYS A 48 6.09 8.62 -24.85
C LYS A 48 6.20 7.10 -24.65
N ALA A 49 6.61 6.65 -23.47
CA ALA A 49 6.69 5.23 -23.16
C ALA A 49 5.29 4.56 -23.16
N LEU A 50 4.30 5.22 -22.58
CA LEU A 50 2.91 4.75 -22.65
C LEU A 50 2.38 4.76 -24.09
N GLU A 51 2.64 5.81 -24.85
CA GLU A 51 2.25 5.89 -26.25
C GLU A 51 2.82 4.73 -27.06
N ARG A 52 4.06 4.35 -26.79
CA ARG A 52 4.75 3.26 -27.48
C ARG A 52 4.28 1.87 -27.05
N PHE A 53 4.16 1.64 -25.75
CA PHE A 53 3.95 0.31 -25.17
C PHE A 53 2.50 0.02 -24.78
N ARG A 54 1.76 1.05 -24.36
CA ARG A 54 0.37 0.95 -23.86
C ARG A 54 -0.47 2.16 -24.28
N PRO A 55 -0.69 2.35 -25.58
CA PRO A 55 -1.52 3.46 -26.07
C PRO A 55 -2.96 3.40 -25.56
N ASP A 56 -3.47 2.22 -25.24
CA ASP A 56 -4.78 2.00 -24.61
C ASP A 56 -4.88 2.67 -23.24
N ILE A 57 -3.87 2.47 -22.36
CA ILE A 57 -3.79 3.12 -21.05
C ILE A 57 -3.66 4.64 -21.22
N LEU A 58 -2.80 5.10 -22.13
CA LEU A 58 -2.60 6.53 -22.37
C LEU A 58 -3.90 7.20 -22.81
N THR A 59 -4.58 6.65 -23.79
CA THR A 59 -5.81 7.22 -24.35
C THR A 59 -6.93 7.28 -23.30
N ALA A 60 -7.14 6.19 -22.55
CA ALA A 60 -8.15 6.15 -21.51
C ALA A 60 -7.84 7.14 -20.38
N THR A 61 -6.56 7.25 -19.98
CA THR A 61 -6.13 8.20 -18.94
C THR A 61 -6.30 9.65 -19.41
N GLN A 62 -5.96 9.96 -20.65
CA GLN A 62 -6.18 11.30 -21.22
C GLN A 62 -7.66 11.67 -21.26
N ALA A 63 -8.55 10.74 -21.65
CA ALA A 63 -9.99 10.96 -21.64
C ALA A 63 -10.51 11.24 -20.21
N ALA A 64 -10.08 10.45 -19.25
CA ALA A 64 -10.43 10.65 -17.83
C ALA A 64 -9.93 12.00 -17.31
N TRP A 65 -8.72 12.41 -17.68
CA TRP A 65 -8.13 13.69 -17.30
C TRP A 65 -8.82 14.89 -18.00
N ALA A 66 -9.22 14.75 -19.24
CA ALA A 66 -9.97 15.79 -19.96
C ALA A 66 -11.32 16.09 -19.27
N ALA A 67 -11.97 15.07 -18.72
CA ALA A 67 -13.22 15.16 -17.98
C ALA A 67 -13.05 15.50 -16.48
N ARG A 68 -11.85 15.92 -16.05
CA ARG A 68 -11.56 16.27 -14.65
C ARG A 68 -12.40 17.43 -14.15
N LYS A 69 -12.70 17.42 -12.86
CA LYS A 69 -13.43 18.49 -12.15
C LYS A 69 -12.59 18.97 -10.97
N SER A 70 -12.64 20.26 -10.71
CA SER A 70 -12.12 20.84 -9.46
C SER A 70 -13.15 20.65 -8.36
N ASP A 71 -12.71 20.14 -7.22
CA ASP A 71 -13.50 19.94 -6.02
C ASP A 71 -12.70 20.50 -4.83
N MET A 72 -12.95 21.76 -4.50
CA MET A 72 -12.20 22.52 -3.50
C MET A 72 -10.67 22.46 -3.76
N ASN A 73 -9.92 21.76 -2.92
CA ASN A 73 -8.47 21.59 -3.02
C ASN A 73 -8.04 20.35 -3.84
N PHE A 74 -8.98 19.66 -4.48
CA PHE A 74 -8.73 18.46 -5.24
C PHE A 74 -9.04 18.66 -6.73
N VAL A 75 -8.24 18.01 -7.58
CA VAL A 75 -8.57 17.80 -8.97
C VAL A 75 -8.91 16.33 -9.14
N ARG A 76 -10.14 16.04 -9.52
CA ARG A 76 -10.65 14.68 -9.67
C ARG A 76 -10.79 14.34 -11.14
N PRO A 77 -10.16 13.27 -11.66
CA PRO A 77 -10.43 12.78 -13.00
C PRO A 77 -11.89 12.36 -13.14
N GLY A 78 -12.41 12.30 -14.34
CA GLY A 78 -13.76 11.82 -14.63
C GLY A 78 -13.91 10.37 -14.18
N ALA A 79 -14.73 10.11 -13.14
CA ALA A 79 -14.77 8.82 -12.44
C ALA A 79 -15.12 7.64 -13.35
N ASP A 80 -16.12 7.80 -14.22
CA ASP A 80 -16.56 6.70 -15.10
C ASP A 80 -15.54 6.41 -16.21
N LEU A 81 -14.90 7.44 -16.74
CA LEU A 81 -13.81 7.27 -17.70
C LEU A 81 -12.56 6.69 -17.03
N PHE A 82 -12.26 7.05 -15.78
CA PHE A 82 -11.13 6.48 -15.06
C PHE A 82 -11.29 4.97 -14.81
N LYS A 83 -12.50 4.49 -14.59
CA LYS A 83 -12.81 3.05 -14.47
C LYS A 83 -12.52 2.25 -15.75
N THR A 84 -12.47 2.91 -16.90
CA THR A 84 -12.15 2.25 -18.17
C THR A 84 -10.64 2.11 -18.43
N VAL A 85 -9.80 2.73 -17.59
CA VAL A 85 -8.35 2.62 -17.72
C VAL A 85 -7.94 1.18 -17.40
N PRO A 86 -7.22 0.47 -18.31
CA PRO A 86 -6.75 -0.87 -18.03
C PRO A 86 -5.86 -0.91 -16.78
N SER A 87 -6.14 -1.85 -15.87
CA SER A 87 -5.38 -2.02 -14.63
C SER A 87 -4.18 -2.94 -14.87
N GLU A 88 -2.99 -2.36 -14.94
CA GLU A 88 -1.74 -3.09 -15.05
C GLU A 88 -0.64 -2.35 -14.29
N SER A 89 0.31 -3.10 -13.69
CA SER A 89 1.43 -2.47 -12.99
C SER A 89 2.37 -1.77 -13.99
N VAL A 90 3.03 -0.71 -13.53
CA VAL A 90 4.07 0.00 -14.28
C VAL A 90 5.17 -0.93 -14.76
N ASP A 91 5.48 -1.96 -13.98
CA ASP A 91 6.54 -2.92 -14.24
C ASP A 91 6.24 -3.70 -15.53
N TYR A 92 5.06 -4.30 -15.66
CA TYR A 92 4.63 -5.04 -16.84
C TYR A 92 4.27 -4.11 -18.02
N ALA A 93 3.60 -3.00 -17.71
CA ALA A 93 3.13 -2.08 -18.74
C ALA A 93 4.28 -1.41 -19.51
N VAL A 94 5.37 -1.07 -18.82
CA VAL A 94 6.45 -0.26 -19.36
C VAL A 94 7.84 -0.82 -19.03
N MET A 95 8.18 -1.11 -17.77
CA MET A 95 9.57 -1.33 -17.37
C MET A 95 10.18 -2.59 -18.01
N GLU A 96 9.44 -3.68 -18.08
CA GLU A 96 9.89 -4.91 -18.75
C GLU A 96 10.09 -4.75 -20.26
N ARG A 97 9.44 -3.74 -20.87
CA ARG A 97 9.49 -3.46 -22.30
C ARG A 97 10.59 -2.46 -22.69
N CYS A 98 11.16 -1.74 -21.71
CA CYS A 98 12.22 -0.76 -21.97
C CYS A 98 13.55 -1.38 -22.42
N PRO A 99 14.06 -2.50 -21.84
CA PRO A 99 15.32 -3.08 -22.28
C PRO A 99 15.26 -3.47 -23.76
N GLY A 100 16.24 -3.00 -24.54
CA GLY A 100 16.29 -3.23 -26.00
C GLY A 100 15.47 -2.26 -26.84
N SER A 101 14.70 -1.35 -26.22
CA SER A 101 13.98 -0.29 -26.92
C SER A 101 14.77 1.03 -26.98
N GLU A 102 14.12 2.07 -27.53
CA GLU A 102 14.62 3.46 -27.52
C GLU A 102 14.68 4.09 -26.12
N PHE A 103 14.01 3.49 -25.13
CA PHE A 103 13.99 3.99 -23.75
C PHE A 103 15.12 3.36 -22.92
N SER A 104 16.15 4.16 -22.63
CA SER A 104 17.27 3.70 -21.81
C SER A 104 16.88 3.65 -20.32
N LEU A 105 16.75 2.45 -19.78
CA LEU A 105 16.54 2.22 -18.36
C LEU A 105 17.90 2.10 -17.64
N LYS A 106 18.06 2.84 -16.55
CA LYS A 106 19.25 2.81 -15.71
C LYS A 106 18.89 2.44 -14.29
N VAL A 107 19.79 1.76 -13.60
CA VAL A 107 19.67 1.43 -12.17
C VAL A 107 20.81 2.08 -11.39
N MET A 108 20.50 2.59 -10.23
CA MET A 108 21.45 3.07 -9.24
C MET A 108 21.23 2.25 -7.96
N SER A 109 22.30 1.65 -7.44
CA SER A 109 22.22 0.93 -6.18
C SER A 109 21.98 1.90 -5.03
N LEU A 110 21.11 1.52 -4.10
CA LEU A 110 20.76 2.29 -2.92
C LEU A 110 20.92 1.39 -1.69
N ASP A 111 21.92 1.66 -0.87
CA ASP A 111 22.11 1.03 0.43
C ASP A 111 21.73 2.04 1.53
N ALA A 112 20.44 2.16 1.76
CA ALA A 112 19.84 3.11 2.73
C ALA A 112 18.99 2.42 3.79
N GLY A 113 19.11 1.09 3.95
CA GLY A 113 18.24 0.33 4.84
C GLY A 113 16.76 0.41 4.42
N TRP A 114 16.50 0.56 3.13
CA TRP A 114 15.15 0.69 2.60
C TRP A 114 14.34 -0.60 2.79
N SER A 115 13.09 -0.45 3.17
CA SER A 115 12.09 -1.52 3.21
C SER A 115 10.77 -1.02 2.62
N ASP A 116 10.08 -1.85 1.86
CA ASP A 116 8.77 -1.54 1.30
C ASP A 116 7.65 -1.55 2.36
N LEU A 117 7.93 -2.09 3.55
CA LEU A 117 6.94 -2.29 4.62
C LEU A 117 5.67 -3.00 4.13
N GLY A 118 5.82 -3.87 3.15
CA GLY A 118 4.71 -4.54 2.46
C GLY A 118 3.94 -5.56 3.31
N ALA A 119 4.51 -5.99 4.43
CA ALA A 119 3.88 -6.92 5.36
C ALA A 119 4.30 -6.63 6.80
N TRP A 120 3.58 -7.17 7.77
CA TRP A 120 3.80 -6.88 9.20
C TRP A 120 5.13 -7.39 9.74
N ASP A 121 5.67 -8.46 9.18
CA ASP A 121 7.04 -8.93 9.48
C ASP A 121 8.09 -7.89 9.08
N SER A 122 7.92 -7.20 7.95
CA SER A 122 8.79 -6.10 7.54
C SER A 122 8.70 -4.91 8.49
N VAL A 123 7.51 -4.60 9.00
CA VAL A 123 7.32 -3.58 10.05
C VAL A 123 8.04 -3.97 11.33
N TRP A 124 7.90 -5.23 11.78
CA TRP A 124 8.62 -5.74 12.95
C TRP A 124 10.14 -5.68 12.75
N ASN A 125 10.64 -6.04 11.56
CA ASN A 125 12.08 -6.01 11.25
C ASN A 125 12.67 -4.61 11.38
N THR A 126 11.94 -3.57 10.99
CA THR A 126 12.40 -2.18 10.92
C THR A 126 12.34 -1.45 12.26
N LEU A 127 11.44 -1.83 13.15
CA LEU A 127 11.22 -1.14 14.42
C LEU A 127 12.19 -1.60 15.51
N PRO A 128 12.55 -0.71 16.47
CA PRO A 128 13.36 -1.09 17.64
C PRO A 128 12.63 -2.14 18.49
N LYS A 129 13.41 -3.10 18.99
CA LYS A 129 12.92 -4.24 19.77
C LYS A 129 13.36 -4.13 21.22
N ASP A 130 12.55 -4.67 22.13
CA ASP A 130 12.93 -4.87 23.53
C ASP A 130 13.99 -5.99 23.67
N GLY A 131 14.43 -6.26 24.91
CA GLY A 131 15.41 -7.30 25.21
C GLY A 131 14.97 -8.74 24.87
N GLN A 132 13.71 -8.94 24.54
CA GLN A 132 13.11 -10.23 24.17
C GLN A 132 12.68 -10.25 22.69
N GLY A 133 13.04 -9.23 21.91
CA GLY A 133 12.73 -9.15 20.50
C GLY A 133 11.31 -8.67 20.19
N ASN A 134 10.54 -8.21 21.19
CA ASN A 134 9.19 -7.71 20.95
C ASN A 134 9.21 -6.24 20.52
N VAL A 135 8.23 -5.87 19.72
CA VAL A 135 7.88 -4.50 19.35
C VAL A 135 6.49 -4.21 19.89
N LEU A 136 6.39 -3.25 20.82
CA LEU A 136 5.13 -2.85 21.44
C LEU A 136 4.75 -1.44 20.99
N ARG A 137 3.54 -1.26 20.52
CA ARG A 137 2.98 0.02 20.11
C ARG A 137 1.58 0.22 20.65
N GLY A 138 1.31 1.42 21.18
CA GLY A 138 0.04 1.72 21.84
C GLY A 138 -0.04 1.13 23.24
N ASP A 139 -1.26 0.81 23.68
CA ASP A 139 -1.50 0.22 24.99
C ASP A 139 -1.31 -1.31 24.92
N ALA A 140 -0.04 -1.72 24.98
CA ALA A 140 0.37 -3.12 24.78
C ALA A 140 1.33 -3.59 25.86
N MET A 141 1.19 -4.83 26.31
CA MET A 141 2.08 -5.47 27.27
C MET A 141 2.32 -6.94 26.92
N THR A 142 3.50 -7.43 27.27
CA THR A 142 3.89 -8.83 27.08
C THR A 142 4.36 -9.45 28.38
N LEU A 143 4.07 -10.73 28.56
CA LEU A 143 4.56 -11.53 29.67
C LEU A 143 5.02 -12.89 29.14
N HIS A 144 6.27 -13.28 29.42
CA HIS A 144 6.86 -14.53 28.93
C HIS A 144 6.70 -14.75 27.43
N SER A 145 6.89 -13.67 26.65
CA SER A 145 6.61 -13.64 25.20
C SER A 145 7.82 -13.09 24.45
N GLN A 146 8.09 -13.60 23.23
CA GLN A 146 9.29 -13.26 22.45
C GLN A 146 8.98 -13.02 20.98
N ASN A 147 9.76 -12.12 20.35
CA ASN A 147 9.75 -11.84 18.91
C ASN A 147 8.38 -11.43 18.35
N ASN A 148 7.52 -10.82 19.15
CA ASN A 148 6.19 -10.42 18.72
C ASN A 148 6.16 -8.95 18.28
N LEU A 149 5.25 -8.63 17.35
CA LEU A 149 4.76 -7.28 17.14
C LEU A 149 3.36 -7.19 17.78
N VAL A 150 3.18 -6.29 18.74
CA VAL A 150 1.86 -5.96 19.28
C VAL A 150 1.59 -4.49 18.99
N HIS A 151 0.62 -4.23 18.12
CA HIS A 151 0.19 -2.89 17.76
C HIS A 151 -1.26 -2.69 18.19
N ALA A 152 -1.45 -1.98 19.30
CA ALA A 152 -2.75 -1.70 19.92
C ALA A 152 -3.13 -0.24 19.67
N GLN A 153 -4.15 0.00 18.85
CA GLN A 153 -4.59 1.35 18.51
C GLN A 153 -5.68 1.89 19.46
N HIS A 154 -6.51 1.01 20.01
CA HIS A 154 -7.70 1.40 20.77
C HIS A 154 -7.81 0.74 22.14
N ARG A 155 -7.47 -0.54 22.26
CA ARG A 155 -7.65 -1.34 23.47
C ARG A 155 -6.31 -1.79 24.01
N LEU A 156 -6.26 -2.04 25.33
CA LEU A 156 -5.14 -2.77 25.90
C LEU A 156 -5.06 -4.16 25.29
N VAL A 157 -3.88 -4.51 24.77
CA VAL A 157 -3.56 -5.84 24.26
C VAL A 157 -2.46 -6.47 25.11
N CYS A 158 -2.77 -7.58 25.75
CA CYS A 158 -1.84 -8.36 26.55
C CYS A 158 -1.50 -9.65 25.82
N ALA A 159 -0.21 -9.90 25.57
CA ALA A 159 0.28 -11.14 24.99
C ALA A 159 1.06 -11.94 26.04
N VAL A 160 0.62 -13.15 26.34
CA VAL A 160 1.17 -13.96 27.43
C VAL A 160 1.59 -15.33 26.90
N GLY A 161 2.86 -15.71 27.11
CA GLY A 161 3.37 -17.04 26.77
C GLY A 161 3.40 -17.34 25.26
N VAL A 162 3.49 -16.32 24.41
CA VAL A 162 3.45 -16.46 22.94
C VAL A 162 4.75 -15.97 22.28
N GLN A 163 5.00 -16.47 21.10
CA GLN A 163 6.18 -16.10 20.32
C GLN A 163 5.88 -16.00 18.82
N ASP A 164 6.70 -15.18 18.13
CA ASP A 164 6.68 -15.02 16.67
C ASP A 164 5.31 -14.60 16.11
N LEU A 165 4.51 -13.83 16.87
CA LEU A 165 3.20 -13.35 16.47
C LEU A 165 3.21 -11.87 16.10
N MET A 166 2.44 -11.56 15.06
CA MET A 166 2.04 -10.21 14.67
C MET A 166 0.59 -10.02 15.11
N ILE A 167 0.39 -9.21 16.15
CA ILE A 167 -0.92 -8.92 16.76
C ILE A 167 -1.23 -7.45 16.49
N ILE A 168 -2.22 -7.21 15.65
CA ILE A 168 -2.61 -5.87 15.21
C ILE A 168 -4.06 -5.63 15.60
N GLU A 169 -4.29 -4.72 16.51
CA GLU A 169 -5.62 -4.31 16.96
C GLU A 169 -5.96 -2.95 16.39
N THR A 170 -7.11 -2.86 15.74
CA THR A 170 -7.73 -1.64 15.22
C THR A 170 -9.15 -1.49 15.78
N ALA A 171 -9.83 -0.39 15.47
CA ALA A 171 -11.20 -0.15 15.96
C ALA A 171 -12.22 -1.19 15.48
N ASP A 172 -11.95 -1.87 14.38
CA ASP A 172 -12.86 -2.72 13.63
C ASP A 172 -12.43 -4.18 13.56
N ALA A 173 -11.15 -4.49 13.75
CA ALA A 173 -10.65 -5.84 13.63
C ALA A 173 -9.43 -6.12 14.52
N VAL A 174 -9.18 -7.39 14.77
CA VAL A 174 -7.92 -7.87 15.35
C VAL A 174 -7.35 -8.92 14.41
N LEU A 175 -6.13 -8.66 13.95
CA LEU A 175 -5.34 -9.64 13.22
C LEU A 175 -4.35 -10.32 14.17
N VAL A 176 -4.32 -11.65 14.17
CA VAL A 176 -3.26 -12.44 14.78
C VAL A 176 -2.69 -13.35 13.72
N ALA A 177 -1.42 -13.19 13.41
CA ALA A 177 -0.73 -13.98 12.40
C ALA A 177 0.63 -14.45 12.93
N HIS A 178 1.04 -15.65 12.58
CA HIS A 178 2.43 -16.05 12.76
C HIS A 178 3.32 -15.25 11.80
N LYS A 179 4.52 -14.89 12.24
CA LYS A 179 5.47 -14.07 11.46
C LYS A 179 5.68 -14.61 10.04
N ASP A 180 5.87 -15.90 9.89
CA ASP A 180 6.10 -16.54 8.59
C ASP A 180 4.84 -16.61 7.70
N SER A 181 3.69 -16.23 8.22
CA SER A 181 2.40 -16.24 7.51
C SER A 181 1.90 -14.83 7.14
N CYS A 182 2.67 -13.79 7.39
CA CYS A 182 2.25 -12.40 7.17
C CYS A 182 1.85 -12.11 5.71
N GLN A 183 2.48 -12.75 4.74
CA GLN A 183 2.14 -12.61 3.31
C GLN A 183 0.73 -13.13 2.98
N ARG A 184 0.19 -14.07 3.77
CA ARG A 184 -1.14 -14.64 3.60
C ARG A 184 -2.27 -13.76 4.12
N VAL A 185 -1.98 -12.64 4.77
CA VAL A 185 -3.00 -11.65 5.19
C VAL A 185 -3.82 -11.17 4.00
N LYS A 186 -3.22 -11.13 2.81
CA LYS A 186 -3.93 -10.83 1.56
C LYS A 186 -5.06 -11.83 1.25
N ASP A 187 -4.89 -13.11 1.59
CA ASP A 187 -5.92 -14.13 1.38
C ASP A 187 -7.13 -13.87 2.28
N VAL A 188 -6.88 -13.44 3.53
CA VAL A 188 -7.93 -13.03 4.47
C VAL A 188 -8.70 -11.82 3.92
N PHE A 189 -7.98 -10.81 3.41
CA PHE A 189 -8.60 -9.64 2.78
C PHE A 189 -9.50 -10.03 1.59
N ASN A 190 -9.01 -10.87 0.70
CA ASN A 190 -9.80 -11.38 -0.45
C ASN A 190 -11.05 -12.14 0.03
N GLN A 191 -10.94 -12.90 1.10
CA GLN A 191 -12.08 -13.62 1.69
C GLN A 191 -13.11 -12.65 2.29
N LEU A 192 -12.68 -11.61 3.01
CA LEU A 192 -13.58 -10.57 3.52
C LEU A 192 -14.35 -9.88 2.39
N GLN A 193 -13.65 -9.53 1.30
CA GLN A 193 -14.29 -8.95 0.12
C GLN A 193 -15.31 -9.89 -0.53
N SER A 194 -14.97 -11.17 -0.70
CA SER A 194 -15.87 -12.16 -1.30
C SER A 194 -17.14 -12.39 -0.46
N GLN A 195 -17.05 -12.18 0.86
CA GLN A 195 -18.16 -12.25 1.80
C GLN A 195 -18.95 -10.94 1.92
N GLY A 196 -18.52 -9.87 1.22
CA GLY A 196 -19.15 -8.55 1.31
C GLY A 196 -18.99 -7.90 2.70
N ARG A 197 -17.95 -8.25 3.45
CA ARG A 197 -17.71 -7.69 4.77
C ARG A 197 -17.12 -6.29 4.68
N VAL A 198 -17.69 -5.38 5.45
CA VAL A 198 -17.31 -3.95 5.44
C VAL A 198 -15.88 -3.71 5.96
N GLU A 199 -15.35 -4.57 6.80
CA GLU A 199 -14.00 -4.48 7.37
C GLU A 199 -12.90 -4.61 6.29
N GLY A 200 -13.21 -5.20 5.14
CA GLY A 200 -12.32 -5.26 3.97
C GLY A 200 -12.32 -3.98 3.13
N GLU A 201 -13.29 -3.08 3.29
CA GLU A 201 -13.45 -1.92 2.42
C GLU A 201 -13.35 -0.58 3.15
N LEU A 202 -13.87 -0.49 4.36
CA LEU A 202 -14.02 0.77 5.10
C LEU A 202 -13.52 0.64 6.53
N HIS A 203 -12.58 1.49 6.90
CA HIS A 203 -12.29 1.70 8.30
C HIS A 203 -13.43 2.46 8.99
N ARG A 204 -13.72 2.14 10.25
CA ARG A 204 -14.71 2.88 11.06
C ARG A 204 -14.43 4.37 11.09
N LYS A 205 -13.14 4.77 11.01
CA LYS A 205 -12.73 6.17 10.93
C LYS A 205 -12.36 6.54 9.50
N VAL A 206 -13.14 7.47 8.93
CA VAL A 206 -12.98 7.94 7.56
C VAL A 206 -12.55 9.39 7.56
N HIS A 207 -11.40 9.68 6.97
CA HIS A 207 -10.88 11.04 6.80
C HIS A 207 -11.52 11.72 5.58
N ARG A 208 -11.84 13.02 5.74
CA ARG A 208 -12.43 13.86 4.70
C ARG A 208 -11.68 15.20 4.65
N PRO A 209 -11.78 15.99 3.58
CA PRO A 209 -11.17 17.32 3.50
C PRO A 209 -11.50 18.22 4.69
N TRP A 210 -12.73 18.16 5.17
CA TRP A 210 -13.26 18.93 6.28
C TRP A 210 -12.90 18.39 7.67
N GLY A 211 -12.37 17.16 7.80
CA GLY A 211 -12.06 16.55 9.08
C GLY A 211 -12.12 15.03 9.02
N TRP A 212 -12.88 14.39 9.91
CA TRP A 212 -13.12 12.95 9.89
C TRP A 212 -14.44 12.60 10.58
N TYR A 213 -14.97 11.44 10.27
CA TYR A 213 -16.01 10.80 11.05
C TYR A 213 -15.63 9.38 11.42
N GLN A 214 -16.18 8.90 12.52
CA GLN A 214 -16.01 7.54 13.01
C GLN A 214 -17.36 6.97 13.35
N GLU A 215 -17.65 5.77 12.85
CA GLU A 215 -18.81 5.01 13.26
C GLU A 215 -18.56 4.45 14.66
N VAL A 216 -19.45 4.79 15.59
CA VAL A 216 -19.34 4.42 17.01
C VAL A 216 -20.20 3.20 17.30
N ASP A 217 -21.45 3.21 16.76
CA ASP A 217 -22.40 2.14 16.98
C ASP A 217 -23.42 2.10 15.83
N GLU A 218 -23.90 0.91 15.50
CA GLU A 218 -24.88 0.68 14.42
C GLU A 218 -25.82 -0.46 14.79
N GLY A 219 -27.11 -0.23 14.60
CA GLY A 219 -28.14 -1.25 14.73
C GLY A 219 -29.10 -1.21 13.55
N SER A 220 -30.07 -2.11 13.53
CA SER A 220 -31.02 -2.24 12.39
C SER A 220 -31.80 -0.96 12.07
N ARG A 221 -31.92 -0.03 13.02
CA ARG A 221 -32.69 1.21 12.90
C ARG A 221 -31.95 2.47 13.33
N PHE A 222 -30.67 2.38 13.70
CA PHE A 222 -29.88 3.54 14.10
C PHE A 222 -28.43 3.39 13.67
N LYS A 223 -27.74 4.56 13.53
CA LYS A 223 -26.32 4.66 13.29
C LYS A 223 -25.76 5.87 14.03
N VAL A 224 -24.81 5.65 14.90
CA VAL A 224 -24.14 6.69 15.69
C VAL A 224 -22.78 6.98 15.10
N LYS A 225 -22.51 8.26 14.82
CA LYS A 225 -21.22 8.71 14.28
C LYS A 225 -20.63 9.81 15.18
N ARG A 226 -19.35 9.71 15.45
CA ARG A 226 -18.55 10.82 15.98
C ARG A 226 -17.98 11.58 14.79
N ILE A 227 -18.16 12.90 14.77
CA ILE A 227 -17.68 13.76 13.69
C ILE A 227 -16.78 14.84 14.28
N GLN A 228 -15.62 15.05 13.67
CA GLN A 228 -14.74 16.16 13.99
C GLN A 228 -14.51 17.00 12.74
N VAL A 229 -14.82 18.30 12.83
CA VAL A 229 -14.67 19.27 11.75
C VAL A 229 -13.51 20.18 12.08
N LYS A 230 -12.63 20.43 11.11
CA LYS A 230 -11.52 21.38 11.23
C LYS A 230 -12.05 22.80 11.37
N PRO A 231 -11.36 23.69 12.10
CA PRO A 231 -11.72 25.11 12.12
C PRO A 231 -11.83 25.68 10.71
N GLY A 232 -12.90 26.44 10.43
CA GLY A 232 -13.15 27.03 9.12
C GLY A 232 -13.62 26.07 8.02
N ALA A 233 -13.75 24.78 8.29
CA ALA A 233 -14.30 23.81 7.33
C ALA A 233 -15.80 23.62 7.52
N SER A 234 -16.49 23.20 6.47
CA SER A 234 -17.91 22.87 6.48
C SER A 234 -18.18 21.46 5.99
N LEU A 235 -19.22 20.83 6.53
CA LEU A 235 -19.74 19.55 6.07
C LEU A 235 -20.57 19.74 4.79
N SER A 236 -20.61 18.69 3.96
CA SER A 236 -21.58 18.65 2.85
C SER A 236 -23.00 18.66 3.40
N LEU A 237 -23.88 19.40 2.72
CA LEU A 237 -25.31 19.38 3.04
C LEU A 237 -25.86 17.96 2.86
N GLN A 238 -26.49 17.43 3.89
CA GLN A 238 -27.14 16.11 3.87
C GLN A 238 -28.62 16.25 4.18
N MET A 239 -29.41 15.55 3.41
CA MET A 239 -30.86 15.44 3.63
C MET A 239 -31.19 13.99 4.01
N HIS A 240 -31.97 13.82 5.07
CA HIS A 240 -32.43 12.50 5.55
C HIS A 240 -33.94 12.44 5.45
N HIS A 241 -34.49 11.47 4.72
CA HIS A 241 -35.93 11.33 4.51
C HIS A 241 -36.67 10.64 5.67
N HIS A 242 -35.94 9.86 6.49
CA HIS A 242 -36.52 9.09 7.61
C HIS A 242 -35.59 9.20 8.83
N ARG A 243 -35.55 10.38 9.43
CA ARG A 243 -34.87 10.59 10.71
C ARG A 243 -35.93 10.85 11.78
N ALA A 244 -35.98 9.99 12.79
CA ALA A 244 -36.72 10.28 14.02
C ALA A 244 -35.87 11.20 14.93
#